data_9f8f8ee3fcc586839eec0cf9f0be9c59
#
_entry.id   9f8f8ee3fcc586839eec0cf9f0be9c59
#
_cell.length_a   1.000
_cell.length_b   1.000
_cell.length_c   1.000
_cell.angle_alpha   90.00
_cell.angle_beta   90.00
_cell.angle_gamma   90.00
#
_symmetry.space_group_name_H-M   'P 1'
#
loop_
_entity.id
_entity.type
_entity.pdbx_description
1 polymer ?
#
loop_
_entity_poly.entity_id
_entity_poly.type
_entity_poly.pdbx_seq_one_letter_code
_entity_poly.pdbx_strand_id
1 'polypeptide(L)'
;LHLADLIICIGYSPVEYEPSMWNSGDATLVHIDVLPAYEERNYVPDLELVGDIAETLNQLANRIDHKLELSQRASEILVDRQHQRDLLDRRGASLNQFALHPLRIVRAMQDIVNNDVTLTVDMGSFHIWIARYLYSFRARQVMISNGQQTMGVALPWAIGAWLVNPGRKVVSVSGDGGFLQSSMELEAAVRLNANVLHIIWVDNGYNMVAIQEEKKYQRLSGVEFGPVDFKVYADAFGAKGFAVESAD
;
A
#
# COMPACT_ATOMS: atom_id res chain seq x y z
N LEU A 1 -4.44 -12.83 14.36
CA LEU A 1 -4.26 -14.23 13.93
C LEU A 1 -3.98 -15.19 15.10
N HIS A 2 -3.34 -14.76 16.20
CA HIS A 2 -3.04 -15.61 17.39
C HIS A 2 -4.24 -16.30 18.06
N LEU A 3 -5.45 -16.01 17.63
CA LEU A 3 -6.69 -16.57 18.17
C LEU A 3 -7.41 -17.45 17.14
N ALA A 4 -6.84 -17.61 15.96
CA ALA A 4 -7.41 -18.41 14.91
C ALA A 4 -7.02 -19.90 15.11
N ASP A 5 -7.95 -20.78 14.86
CA ASP A 5 -7.75 -22.24 14.77
C ASP A 5 -7.41 -22.70 13.34
N LEU A 6 -7.78 -21.86 12.35
CA LEU A 6 -7.48 -22.06 10.94
C LEU A 6 -7.00 -20.75 10.32
N ILE A 7 -5.87 -20.77 9.62
CA ILE A 7 -5.32 -19.66 8.85
C ILE A 7 -5.25 -20.09 7.38
N ILE A 8 -5.92 -19.35 6.52
CA ILE A 8 -5.88 -19.59 5.07
C ILE A 8 -5.08 -18.45 4.43
N CYS A 9 -3.92 -18.79 3.89
CA CYS A 9 -3.04 -17.89 3.16
C CYS A 9 -3.33 -17.98 1.67
N ILE A 10 -3.76 -16.89 1.05
CA ILE A 10 -4.15 -16.84 -0.35
C ILE A 10 -3.22 -15.87 -1.08
N GLY A 11 -2.41 -16.37 -2.03
CA GLY A 11 -1.44 -15.55 -2.75
C GLY A 11 -0.43 -14.87 -1.79
N TYR A 12 0.01 -15.57 -0.78
CA TYR A 12 0.82 -15.02 0.31
C TYR A 12 2.31 -15.12 0.01
N SER A 13 3.01 -14.01 0.18
CA SER A 13 4.48 -13.95 0.12
C SER A 13 5.06 -13.68 1.52
N PRO A 14 5.93 -14.56 2.05
CA PRO A 14 6.56 -14.38 3.35
C PRO A 14 7.52 -13.17 3.41
N VAL A 15 7.95 -12.66 2.26
CA VAL A 15 8.84 -11.50 2.16
C VAL A 15 8.18 -10.23 2.72
N GLU A 16 6.85 -10.10 2.63
CA GLU A 16 6.15 -8.88 3.04
C GLU A 16 5.74 -8.88 4.50
N TYR A 17 5.31 -10.03 4.97
CA TYR A 17 4.89 -10.24 6.36
C TYR A 17 5.53 -11.52 6.87
N GLU A 18 6.62 -11.37 7.57
CA GLU A 18 7.36 -12.50 8.12
C GLU A 18 6.46 -13.37 9.01
N PRO A 19 6.34 -14.67 8.73
CA PRO A 19 5.45 -15.59 9.44
C PRO A 19 5.66 -15.61 10.96
N SER A 20 6.88 -15.41 11.41
CA SER A 20 7.23 -15.30 12.84
C SER A 20 6.46 -14.23 13.59
N MET A 21 5.95 -13.21 12.89
CA MET A 21 5.21 -12.10 13.49
C MET A 21 3.73 -12.42 13.74
N TRP A 22 3.18 -13.41 13.05
CA TRP A 22 1.74 -13.67 13.09
C TRP A 22 1.37 -15.13 13.31
N ASN A 23 2.24 -16.09 12.99
CA ASN A 23 2.01 -17.51 13.18
C ASN A 23 2.67 -17.99 14.47
N SER A 24 1.86 -18.33 15.47
CA SER A 24 2.31 -18.96 16.72
C SER A 24 2.53 -20.46 16.62
N GLY A 25 2.09 -21.08 15.51
CA GLY A 25 2.21 -22.53 15.27
C GLY A 25 1.05 -23.36 15.82
N ASP A 26 0.01 -22.75 16.41
CA ASP A 26 -1.11 -23.47 17.03
C ASP A 26 -2.31 -23.64 16.07
N ALA A 27 -2.36 -22.87 14.98
CA ALA A 27 -3.45 -22.92 14.01
C ALA A 27 -3.11 -23.83 12.83
N THR A 28 -4.11 -24.53 12.30
CA THR A 28 -4.01 -25.22 11.01
C THR A 28 -3.73 -24.19 9.91
N LEU A 29 -2.69 -24.43 9.11
CA LEU A 29 -2.26 -23.52 8.05
C LEU A 29 -2.56 -24.10 6.67
N VAL A 30 -3.35 -23.36 5.90
CA VAL A 30 -3.66 -23.72 4.50
C VAL A 30 -3.02 -22.70 3.56
N HIS A 31 -2.28 -23.17 2.58
CA HIS A 31 -1.68 -22.38 1.52
C HIS A 31 -2.44 -22.54 0.21
N ILE A 32 -2.91 -21.44 -0.39
CA ILE A 32 -3.59 -21.43 -1.69
C ILE A 32 -2.82 -20.47 -2.60
N ASP A 33 -2.11 -20.97 -3.58
CA ASP A 33 -1.30 -20.17 -4.48
C ASP A 33 -1.09 -20.89 -5.83
N VAL A 34 -0.56 -20.17 -6.81
CA VAL A 34 -0.10 -20.72 -8.10
C VAL A 34 1.23 -21.47 -7.96
N LEU A 35 1.96 -21.25 -6.89
CA LEU A 35 3.23 -21.91 -6.56
C LEU A 35 3.13 -22.63 -5.22
N PRO A 36 3.92 -23.70 -5.02
CA PRO A 36 4.08 -24.31 -3.70
C PRO A 36 4.61 -23.31 -2.67
N ALA A 37 4.29 -23.54 -1.41
CA ALA A 37 4.79 -22.74 -0.32
C ALA A 37 6.33 -22.77 -0.25
N TYR A 38 6.93 -21.62 -0.02
CA TYR A 38 8.33 -21.58 0.40
C TYR A 38 8.37 -21.87 1.91
N GLU A 39 8.68 -23.10 2.26
CA GLU A 39 8.71 -23.54 3.65
C GLU A 39 9.87 -22.88 4.41
N GLU A 40 9.53 -22.32 5.55
CA GLU A 40 10.48 -21.77 6.50
C GLU A 40 10.00 -22.07 7.94
N ARG A 41 10.84 -21.81 8.95
CA ARG A 41 10.63 -22.21 10.33
C ARG A 41 9.21 -21.96 10.86
N ASN A 42 8.59 -20.86 10.47
CA ASN A 42 7.25 -20.43 10.95
C ASN A 42 6.19 -20.51 9.86
N TYR A 43 6.49 -21.11 8.70
CA TYR A 43 5.56 -21.27 7.59
C TYR A 43 5.71 -22.65 6.96
N VAL A 44 5.06 -23.62 7.58
CA VAL A 44 4.94 -25.00 7.07
C VAL A 44 3.45 -25.28 6.99
N PRO A 45 2.83 -25.20 5.79
CA PRO A 45 1.41 -25.46 5.63
C PRO A 45 1.05 -26.90 5.93
N ASP A 46 -0.05 -27.12 6.64
CA ASP A 46 -0.65 -28.45 6.82
C ASP A 46 -1.32 -28.93 5.54
N LEU A 47 -1.78 -28.00 4.69
CA LEU A 47 -2.40 -28.29 3.40
C LEU A 47 -2.00 -27.23 2.37
N GLU A 48 -1.60 -27.70 1.19
CA GLU A 48 -1.36 -26.86 0.03
C GLU A 48 -2.36 -27.14 -1.09
N LEU A 49 -2.93 -26.08 -1.64
CA LEU A 49 -3.76 -26.10 -2.84
C LEU A 49 -3.06 -25.27 -3.91
N VAL A 50 -2.22 -25.92 -4.70
CA VAL A 50 -1.40 -25.28 -5.74
C VAL A 50 -2.15 -25.30 -7.06
N GLY A 51 -2.42 -24.11 -7.63
CA GLY A 51 -3.15 -23.97 -8.89
C GLY A 51 -3.64 -22.55 -9.11
N ASP A 52 -4.56 -22.37 -10.06
CA ASP A 52 -5.22 -21.08 -10.25
C ASP A 52 -6.03 -20.71 -9.01
N ILE A 53 -5.70 -19.58 -8.39
CA ILE A 53 -6.30 -19.14 -7.13
C ILE A 53 -7.81 -18.93 -7.28
N ALA A 54 -8.24 -18.28 -8.38
CA ALA A 54 -9.65 -17.97 -8.59
C ALA A 54 -10.47 -19.25 -8.79
N GLU A 55 -9.97 -20.18 -9.58
CA GLU A 55 -10.61 -21.48 -9.80
C GLU A 55 -10.67 -22.31 -8.50
N THR A 56 -9.58 -22.34 -7.74
CA THR A 56 -9.52 -23.04 -6.46
C THR A 56 -10.55 -22.47 -5.47
N LEU A 57 -10.64 -21.15 -5.36
CA LEU A 57 -11.62 -20.50 -4.48
C LEU A 57 -13.06 -20.75 -4.93
N ASN A 58 -13.33 -20.73 -6.24
CA ASN A 58 -14.65 -21.03 -6.79
C ASN A 58 -15.05 -22.48 -6.49
N GLN A 59 -14.14 -23.42 -6.65
CA GLN A 59 -14.41 -24.83 -6.33
C GLN A 59 -14.64 -25.04 -4.83
N LEU A 60 -13.90 -24.37 -3.96
CA LEU A 60 -14.13 -24.42 -2.52
C LEU A 60 -15.49 -23.82 -2.17
N ALA A 61 -15.82 -22.64 -2.71
CA ALA A 61 -17.10 -21.98 -2.46
C ALA A 61 -18.30 -22.85 -2.90
N ASN A 62 -18.19 -23.55 -4.05
CA ASN A 62 -19.24 -24.42 -4.55
C ASN A 62 -19.42 -25.71 -3.74
N ARG A 63 -18.47 -26.07 -2.88
CA ARG A 63 -18.57 -27.23 -1.98
C ARG A 63 -19.10 -26.89 -0.59
N ILE A 64 -19.16 -25.60 -0.27
CA ILE A 64 -19.77 -25.12 0.97
C ILE A 64 -21.26 -24.92 0.70
N ASP A 65 -22.07 -25.88 1.14
CA ASP A 65 -23.51 -25.93 0.90
C ASP A 65 -24.34 -25.17 1.95
N HIS A 66 -23.71 -24.64 2.97
CA HIS A 66 -24.35 -23.86 4.03
C HIS A 66 -23.53 -22.60 4.35
N LYS A 67 -24.25 -21.58 4.79
CA LYS A 67 -23.62 -20.33 5.24
C LYS A 67 -22.98 -20.56 6.61
N LEU A 68 -21.68 -20.32 6.70
CA LEU A 68 -20.98 -20.40 7.98
C LEU A 68 -21.45 -19.25 8.89
N GLU A 69 -21.87 -19.59 10.10
CA GLU A 69 -22.16 -18.62 11.12
C GLU A 69 -20.86 -18.20 11.81
N LEU A 70 -20.66 -16.90 11.94
CA LEU A 70 -19.53 -16.38 12.70
C LEU A 70 -19.74 -16.71 14.18
N SER A 71 -18.70 -17.16 14.85
CA SER A 71 -18.71 -17.28 16.29
C SER A 71 -18.96 -15.89 16.93
N GLN A 72 -19.53 -15.87 18.12
CA GLN A 72 -19.73 -14.61 18.86
C GLN A 72 -18.43 -13.81 18.94
N ARG A 73 -17.33 -14.46 19.25
CA ARG A 73 -16.00 -13.83 19.34
C ARG A 73 -15.54 -13.24 18.00
N ALA A 74 -15.74 -13.95 16.88
CA ALA A 74 -15.40 -13.42 15.55
C ALA A 74 -16.24 -12.18 15.23
N SER A 75 -17.51 -12.19 15.57
CA SER A 75 -18.41 -11.04 15.40
C SER A 75 -17.96 -9.85 16.24
N GLU A 76 -17.60 -10.05 17.51
CA GLU A 76 -17.04 -9.01 18.38
C GLU A 76 -15.75 -8.39 17.82
N ILE A 77 -14.83 -9.20 17.30
CA ILE A 77 -13.58 -8.73 16.65
C ILE A 77 -13.89 -7.86 15.42
N LEU A 78 -14.86 -8.26 14.61
CA LEU A 78 -15.24 -7.46 13.43
C LEU A 78 -15.84 -6.12 13.80
N VAL A 79 -16.72 -6.10 14.82
CA VAL A 79 -17.32 -4.86 15.34
C VAL A 79 -16.25 -3.94 15.93
N ASP A 80 -15.32 -4.47 16.72
CA ASP A 80 -14.24 -3.68 17.31
C ASP A 80 -13.33 -3.10 16.21
N ARG A 81 -12.98 -3.89 15.19
CA ARG A 81 -12.20 -3.41 14.04
C ARG A 81 -12.91 -2.29 13.29
N GLN A 82 -14.21 -2.41 13.06
CA GLN A 82 -14.98 -1.35 12.41
C GLN A 82 -14.99 -0.09 13.27
N HIS A 83 -15.22 -0.23 14.57
CA HIS A 83 -15.18 0.89 15.50
C HIS A 83 -13.82 1.59 15.54
N GLN A 84 -12.72 0.83 15.59
CA GLN A 84 -11.37 1.39 15.55
C GLN A 84 -11.12 2.14 14.22
N ARG A 85 -11.61 1.63 13.11
CA ARG A 85 -11.50 2.28 11.81
C ARG A 85 -12.28 3.61 11.77
N ASP A 86 -13.51 3.62 12.27
CA ASP A 86 -14.33 4.84 12.36
C ASP A 86 -13.69 5.90 13.26
N LEU A 87 -13.01 5.48 14.33
CA LEU A 87 -12.25 6.39 15.20
C LEU A 87 -11.05 7.00 14.47
N LEU A 88 -10.32 6.20 13.69
CA LEU A 88 -9.18 6.66 12.91
C LEU A 88 -9.60 7.61 11.79
N ASP A 89 -10.71 7.34 11.11
CA ASP A 89 -11.26 8.21 10.07
C ASP A 89 -11.66 9.57 10.66
N ARG A 90 -12.36 9.57 11.81
CA ARG A 90 -12.70 10.80 12.53
C ARG A 90 -11.47 11.56 13.01
N ARG A 91 -10.47 10.84 13.54
CA ARG A 91 -9.20 11.44 13.97
C ARG A 91 -8.46 12.03 12.77
N GLY A 92 -8.36 11.31 11.65
CA GLY A 92 -7.75 11.79 10.43
C GLY A 92 -8.40 13.09 9.93
N ALA A 93 -9.72 13.17 9.93
CA ALA A 93 -10.46 14.36 9.53
C ALA A 93 -10.21 15.58 10.43
N SER A 94 -9.83 15.40 11.69
CA SER A 94 -9.60 16.47 12.66
C SER A 94 -8.16 16.97 12.76
N LEU A 95 -7.20 16.30 12.10
CA LEU A 95 -5.77 16.61 12.18
C LEU A 95 -5.38 17.70 11.16
N ASN A 96 -5.71 18.94 11.44
CA ASN A 96 -5.49 20.07 10.54
C ASN A 96 -4.21 20.88 10.84
N GLN A 97 -3.35 20.41 11.74
CA GLN A 97 -2.11 21.09 12.09
C GLN A 97 -1.02 20.88 11.03
N PHE A 98 -0.19 21.87 10.82
CA PHE A 98 1.09 21.74 10.10
C PHE A 98 2.17 21.18 11.07
N ALA A 99 3.04 20.21 10.75
CA ALA A 99 3.10 19.49 9.47
C ALA A 99 1.91 18.51 9.31
N LEU A 100 1.45 18.30 8.08
CA LEU A 100 0.29 17.46 7.81
C LEU A 100 0.50 16.04 8.31
N HIS A 101 -0.38 15.60 9.18
CA HIS A 101 -0.29 14.23 9.71
C HIS A 101 -0.62 13.20 8.61
N PRO A 102 0.14 12.10 8.47
CA PRO A 102 -0.08 11.06 7.47
C PRO A 102 -1.55 10.58 7.35
N LEU A 103 -2.22 10.38 8.47
CA LEU A 103 -3.62 9.95 8.49
C LEU A 103 -4.57 11.01 7.86
N ARG A 104 -4.27 12.30 7.99
CA ARG A 104 -5.04 13.39 7.37
C ARG A 104 -4.90 13.35 5.84
N ILE A 105 -3.67 13.11 5.37
CA ILE A 105 -3.38 13.01 3.93
C ILE A 105 -4.08 11.79 3.34
N VAL A 106 -3.96 10.61 3.96
CA VAL A 106 -4.64 9.40 3.49
C VAL A 106 -6.16 9.57 3.46
N ARG A 107 -6.72 10.27 4.46
CA ARG A 107 -8.15 10.56 4.47
C ARG A 107 -8.58 11.49 3.33
N ALA A 108 -7.79 12.52 3.04
CA ALA A 108 -8.05 13.39 1.89
C ALA A 108 -7.89 12.64 0.56
N MET A 109 -6.91 11.76 0.46
CA MET A 109 -6.74 10.89 -0.71
C MET A 109 -7.94 9.97 -0.91
N GLN A 110 -8.57 9.47 0.17
CA GLN A 110 -9.75 8.60 0.07
C GLN A 110 -10.94 9.30 -0.59
N ASP A 111 -11.09 10.61 -0.43
CA ASP A 111 -12.15 11.38 -1.08
C ASP A 111 -11.95 11.46 -2.61
N ILE A 112 -10.71 11.33 -3.08
CA ILE A 112 -10.34 11.33 -4.50
C ILE A 112 -10.35 9.90 -5.06
N VAL A 113 -9.83 8.92 -4.32
CA VAL A 113 -9.68 7.53 -4.77
C VAL A 113 -10.99 6.78 -4.62
N ASN A 114 -11.76 6.75 -5.68
CA ASN A 114 -13.00 6.00 -5.84
C ASN A 114 -12.82 4.87 -6.88
N ASN A 115 -13.91 4.20 -7.27
CA ASN A 115 -13.89 3.08 -8.24
C ASN A 115 -13.22 3.43 -9.58
N ASP A 116 -13.27 4.70 -10.01
CA ASP A 116 -12.78 5.12 -11.32
C ASP A 116 -11.30 5.50 -11.33
N VAL A 117 -10.67 5.54 -10.15
CA VAL A 117 -9.28 5.93 -10.00
C VAL A 117 -8.38 4.69 -9.88
N THR A 118 -7.26 4.69 -10.60
CA THR A 118 -6.14 3.79 -10.35
C THR A 118 -5.10 4.52 -9.50
N LEU A 119 -4.61 3.88 -8.45
CA LEU A 119 -3.60 4.42 -7.56
C LEU A 119 -2.29 3.63 -7.69
N THR A 120 -1.20 4.31 -7.95
CA THR A 120 0.15 3.74 -7.90
C THR A 120 0.92 4.31 -6.72
N VAL A 121 1.57 3.46 -5.96
CA VAL A 121 2.22 3.83 -4.69
C VAL A 121 3.65 3.31 -4.68
N ASP A 122 4.57 4.21 -4.42
CA ASP A 122 5.97 3.90 -4.24
C ASP A 122 6.27 3.37 -2.84
N MET A 123 7.50 2.92 -2.60
CA MET A 123 7.93 2.45 -1.29
C MET A 123 8.51 3.59 -0.44
N GLY A 124 8.20 3.56 0.84
CA GLY A 124 8.61 4.55 1.84
C GLY A 124 7.73 4.49 3.09
N SER A 125 7.98 5.28 4.11
CA SER A 125 7.17 5.30 5.35
C SER A 125 5.68 5.60 5.08
N PHE A 126 5.39 6.43 4.08
CA PHE A 126 4.03 6.82 3.68
C PHE A 126 3.21 5.64 3.11
N HIS A 127 3.85 4.66 2.44
CA HIS A 127 3.11 3.53 1.85
C HIS A 127 2.42 2.68 2.92
N ILE A 128 3.01 2.56 4.11
CA ILE A 128 2.41 1.82 5.24
C ILE A 128 1.09 2.46 5.65
N TRP A 129 1.03 3.80 5.68
CA TRP A 129 -0.20 4.53 5.96
C TRP A 129 -1.26 4.30 4.89
N ILE A 130 -0.87 4.35 3.62
CA ILE A 130 -1.77 4.11 2.49
C ILE A 130 -2.28 2.67 2.51
N ALA A 131 -1.38 1.68 2.58
CA ALA A 131 -1.75 0.26 2.59
C ALA A 131 -2.66 -0.11 3.76
N ARG A 132 -2.50 0.57 4.91
CA ARG A 132 -3.26 0.26 6.14
C ARG A 132 -4.61 0.96 6.22
N TYR A 133 -4.73 2.17 5.69
CA TYR A 133 -5.88 3.04 5.97
C TYR A 133 -6.68 3.45 4.74
N LEU A 134 -6.15 3.26 3.53
CA LEU A 134 -6.88 3.56 2.31
C LEU A 134 -7.70 2.34 1.88
N TYR A 135 -8.95 2.57 1.47
CA TYR A 135 -9.83 1.52 0.93
C TYR A 135 -9.63 1.38 -0.58
N SER A 136 -9.57 0.14 -1.05
CA SER A 136 -9.72 -0.17 -2.46
C SER A 136 -11.11 -0.78 -2.71
N PHE A 137 -11.69 -0.46 -3.88
CA PHE A 137 -13.06 -0.83 -4.23
C PHE A 137 -13.13 -1.88 -5.34
N ARG A 138 -12.00 -2.18 -5.97
CA ARG A 138 -11.91 -3.17 -7.05
C ARG A 138 -10.52 -3.81 -7.11
N ALA A 139 -10.43 -4.96 -7.74
CA ALA A 139 -9.16 -5.61 -8.02
C ALA A 139 -8.24 -4.70 -8.88
N ARG A 140 -6.95 -4.75 -8.62
CA ARG A 140 -5.90 -4.00 -9.35
C ARG A 140 -6.12 -2.49 -9.35
N GLN A 141 -6.79 -1.96 -8.35
CA GLN A 141 -6.98 -0.53 -8.18
C GLN A 141 -5.76 0.14 -7.59
N VAL A 142 -5.16 -0.49 -6.57
CA VAL A 142 -3.98 0.00 -5.87
C VAL A 142 -2.80 -0.89 -6.25
N MET A 143 -1.77 -0.29 -6.81
CA MET A 143 -0.53 -0.97 -7.18
C MET A 143 0.59 -0.48 -6.28
N ILE A 144 1.15 -1.37 -5.49
CA ILE A 144 2.27 -1.14 -4.58
C ILE A 144 3.38 -2.12 -4.96
N SER A 145 4.63 -1.67 -4.97
CA SER A 145 5.78 -2.52 -5.27
C SER A 145 6.14 -3.41 -4.09
N ASN A 146 5.27 -4.37 -3.80
CA ASN A 146 5.53 -5.38 -2.79
C ASN A 146 6.55 -6.43 -3.30
N GLY A 147 7.12 -7.21 -2.40
CA GLY A 147 8.12 -8.21 -2.70
C GLY A 147 9.52 -7.63 -2.83
N GLN A 148 9.83 -6.89 -3.86
CA GLN A 148 11.13 -6.22 -4.04
C GLN A 148 11.22 -4.85 -3.36
N GLN A 149 10.11 -4.29 -2.94
CA GLN A 149 10.04 -2.99 -2.29
C GLN A 149 10.77 -1.88 -3.07
N THR A 150 10.57 -1.85 -4.37
CA THR A 150 11.28 -0.97 -5.30
C THR A 150 10.80 0.47 -5.16
N MET A 151 11.73 1.40 -5.01
CA MET A 151 11.50 2.85 -5.04
C MET A 151 11.54 3.37 -6.48
N GLY A 152 10.92 4.53 -6.74
CA GLY A 152 10.95 5.20 -8.04
C GLY A 152 10.00 4.61 -9.08
N VAL A 153 9.08 3.73 -8.71
CA VAL A 153 8.19 3.04 -9.66
C VAL A 153 6.81 3.69 -9.81
N ALA A 154 6.39 4.52 -8.86
CA ALA A 154 5.01 5.02 -8.84
C ALA A 154 4.66 5.87 -10.06
N LEU A 155 5.50 6.84 -10.44
CA LEU A 155 5.27 7.69 -11.61
C LEU A 155 5.33 6.90 -12.93
N PRO A 156 6.36 6.08 -13.21
CA PRO A 156 6.38 5.20 -14.38
C PRO A 156 5.15 4.30 -14.49
N TRP A 157 4.73 3.69 -13.39
CA TRP A 157 3.54 2.85 -13.37
C TRP A 157 2.25 3.64 -13.63
N ALA A 158 2.18 4.88 -13.15
CA ALA A 158 1.04 5.76 -13.41
C ALA A 158 0.91 6.09 -14.89
N ILE A 159 2.03 6.40 -15.54
CA ILE A 159 2.08 6.65 -16.99
C ILE A 159 1.63 5.38 -17.74
N GLY A 160 2.16 4.22 -17.37
CA GLY A 160 1.76 2.94 -17.95
C GLY A 160 0.28 2.62 -17.73
N ALA A 161 -0.24 2.84 -16.53
CA ALA A 161 -1.66 2.64 -16.21
C ALA A 161 -2.58 3.55 -17.03
N TRP A 162 -2.16 4.80 -17.24
CA TRP A 162 -2.87 5.75 -18.09
C TRP A 162 -2.85 5.33 -19.57
N LEU A 163 -1.70 4.88 -20.08
CA LEU A 163 -1.56 4.40 -21.45
C LEU A 163 -2.46 3.20 -21.76
N VAL A 164 -2.55 2.26 -20.82
CA VAL A 164 -3.39 1.06 -20.98
C VAL A 164 -4.89 1.38 -20.86
N ASN A 165 -5.26 2.41 -20.09
CA ASN A 165 -6.64 2.83 -19.86
C ASN A 165 -6.78 4.36 -19.94
N PRO A 166 -6.74 4.97 -21.14
CA PRO A 166 -6.67 6.44 -21.29
C PRO A 166 -7.88 7.20 -20.73
N GLY A 167 -9.02 6.54 -20.57
CA GLY A 167 -10.24 7.13 -20.00
C GLY A 167 -10.29 7.10 -18.46
N ARG A 168 -9.33 6.45 -17.80
CA ARG A 168 -9.31 6.30 -16.36
C ARG A 168 -8.42 7.34 -15.70
N LYS A 169 -8.88 7.88 -14.57
CA LYS A 169 -8.06 8.77 -13.74
C LYS A 169 -6.98 8.00 -13.05
N VAL A 170 -5.77 8.54 -13.01
CA VAL A 170 -4.63 7.92 -12.34
C VAL A 170 -4.08 8.89 -11.29
N VAL A 171 -3.96 8.40 -10.07
CA VAL A 171 -3.26 9.07 -8.96
C VAL A 171 -2.01 8.26 -8.65
N SER A 172 -0.93 8.95 -8.40
CA SER A 172 0.37 8.36 -8.10
C SER A 172 0.94 8.99 -6.84
N VAL A 173 1.59 8.23 -5.99
CA VAL A 173 2.20 8.73 -4.75
C VAL A 173 3.61 8.19 -4.61
N SER A 174 4.56 9.08 -4.39
CA SER A 174 5.94 8.73 -4.02
C SER A 174 6.41 9.58 -2.84
N GLY A 175 7.44 9.12 -2.14
CA GLY A 175 8.25 10.00 -1.33
C GLY A 175 9.16 10.85 -2.21
N ASP A 176 9.71 11.93 -1.66
CA ASP A 176 10.67 12.78 -2.35
C ASP A 176 11.90 12.01 -2.85
N GLY A 177 12.48 11.14 -2.02
CA GLY A 177 13.60 10.29 -2.41
C GLY A 177 13.24 9.28 -3.50
N GLY A 178 12.05 8.69 -3.46
CA GLY A 178 11.57 7.79 -4.52
C GLY A 178 11.30 8.54 -5.82
N PHE A 179 10.66 9.69 -5.75
CA PHE A 179 10.44 10.55 -6.92
C PHE A 179 11.75 10.92 -7.63
N LEU A 180 12.77 11.33 -6.87
CA LEU A 180 14.06 11.71 -7.44
C LEU A 180 14.75 10.58 -8.21
N GLN A 181 14.44 9.31 -7.94
CA GLN A 181 14.99 8.16 -8.69
C GLN A 181 14.39 8.00 -10.09
N SER A 182 13.21 8.55 -10.35
CA SER A 182 12.52 8.46 -11.65
C SER A 182 11.91 9.80 -12.09
N SER A 183 12.37 10.90 -11.54
CA SER A 183 11.83 12.23 -11.80
C SER A 183 11.87 12.66 -13.27
N MET A 184 12.84 12.12 -14.06
CA MET A 184 12.93 12.33 -15.49
C MET A 184 11.69 11.83 -16.27
N GLU A 185 10.92 10.91 -15.71
CA GLU A 185 9.69 10.41 -16.32
C GLU A 185 8.58 11.48 -16.43
N LEU A 186 8.75 12.63 -15.79
CA LEU A 186 7.91 13.81 -16.03
C LEU A 186 7.96 14.25 -17.50
N GLU A 187 9.09 14.11 -18.16
CA GLU A 187 9.21 14.39 -19.60
C GLU A 187 8.22 13.51 -20.39
N ALA A 188 8.25 12.21 -20.14
CA ALA A 188 7.38 11.27 -20.82
C ALA A 188 5.89 11.57 -20.50
N ALA A 189 5.55 11.86 -19.25
CA ALA A 189 4.20 12.21 -18.85
C ALA A 189 3.70 13.46 -19.58
N VAL A 190 4.51 14.52 -19.65
CA VAL A 190 4.16 15.78 -20.33
C VAL A 190 4.07 15.59 -21.84
N ARG A 191 5.06 14.95 -22.47
CA ARG A 191 5.07 14.69 -23.91
C ARG A 191 3.87 13.85 -24.38
N LEU A 192 3.45 12.89 -23.56
CA LEU A 192 2.29 12.04 -23.83
C LEU A 192 0.96 12.69 -23.44
N ASN A 193 0.96 13.88 -22.83
CA ASN A 193 -0.21 14.50 -22.24
C ASN A 193 -0.94 13.55 -21.26
N ALA A 194 -0.19 12.78 -20.48
CA ALA A 194 -0.74 11.82 -19.53
C ALA A 194 -1.50 12.56 -18.41
N ASN A 195 -2.79 12.26 -18.26
CA ASN A 195 -3.59 12.85 -17.19
C ASN A 195 -3.38 12.10 -15.87
N VAL A 196 -2.25 12.37 -15.23
CA VAL A 196 -1.81 11.78 -13.98
C VAL A 196 -1.70 12.87 -12.92
N LEU A 197 -2.29 12.65 -11.74
CA LEU A 197 -2.01 13.42 -10.54
C LEU A 197 -0.91 12.70 -9.76
N HIS A 198 0.28 13.29 -9.69
CA HIS A 198 1.38 12.76 -8.90
C HIS A 198 1.55 13.54 -7.59
N ILE A 199 1.49 12.84 -6.47
CA ILE A 199 1.64 13.39 -5.12
C ILE A 199 3.03 13.03 -4.61
N ILE A 200 3.81 14.04 -4.23
CA ILE A 200 5.13 13.85 -3.63
C ILE A 200 5.01 14.11 -2.13
N TRP A 201 5.35 13.09 -1.33
CA TRP A 201 5.40 13.18 0.12
C TRP A 201 6.78 13.62 0.55
N VAL A 202 6.88 14.86 1.02
CA VAL A 202 8.17 15.52 1.27
C VAL A 202 8.51 15.48 2.75
N ASP A 203 9.57 14.78 3.10
CA ASP A 203 10.18 14.76 4.44
C ASP A 203 11.71 14.97 4.42
N ASN A 204 12.27 15.27 3.22
CA ASN A 204 13.67 15.57 2.94
C ASN A 204 14.65 14.44 3.31
N GLY A 205 14.22 13.21 3.20
CA GLY A 205 15.08 12.07 3.53
C GLY A 205 14.51 10.70 3.19
N TYR A 206 15.35 9.69 3.35
CA TYR A 206 14.94 8.29 3.26
C TYR A 206 14.38 7.81 4.59
N ASN A 207 13.21 8.32 4.97
CA ASN A 207 12.62 8.18 6.29
C ASN A 207 12.46 6.71 6.74
N MET A 208 12.08 5.78 5.84
CA MET A 208 11.99 4.37 6.18
C MET A 208 13.34 3.80 6.61
N VAL A 209 14.41 4.18 5.92
CA VAL A 209 15.79 3.77 6.26
C VAL A 209 16.22 4.44 7.56
N ALA A 210 15.92 5.73 7.74
CA ALA A 210 16.21 6.47 8.96
C ALA A 210 15.60 5.80 10.22
N ILE A 211 14.32 5.40 10.15
CA ILE A 211 13.64 4.68 11.23
C ILE A 211 14.35 3.35 11.55
N GLN A 212 14.82 2.63 10.55
CA GLN A 212 15.53 1.35 10.74
C GLN A 212 16.92 1.56 11.32
N GLU A 213 17.65 2.57 10.84
CA GLU A 213 18.98 2.92 11.37
C GLU A 213 18.92 3.40 12.82
N GLU A 214 17.96 4.29 13.13
CA GLU A 214 17.72 4.77 14.49
C GLU A 214 17.46 3.59 15.44
N LYS A 215 16.55 2.68 15.04
CA LYS A 215 16.21 1.50 15.85
C LYS A 215 17.38 0.56 16.05
N LYS A 216 18.21 0.34 15.02
CA LYS A 216 19.27 -0.67 15.04
C LYS A 216 20.61 -0.13 15.54
N TYR A 217 20.95 1.10 15.12
CA TYR A 217 22.28 1.67 15.34
C TYR A 217 22.28 2.91 16.23
N GLN A 218 21.09 3.45 16.55
CA GLN A 218 20.90 4.69 17.31
C GLN A 218 21.68 5.88 16.71
N ARG A 219 21.82 5.87 15.40
CA ARG A 219 22.44 6.94 14.61
C ARG A 219 21.95 6.90 13.18
N LEU A 220 21.95 8.06 12.52
CA LEU A 220 21.61 8.22 11.11
C LEU A 220 22.88 8.40 10.27
N SER A 221 22.89 7.89 9.04
CA SER A 221 24.00 8.04 8.10
C SER A 221 23.54 7.99 6.65
N GLY A 222 23.71 9.09 5.91
CA GLY A 222 23.40 9.15 4.47
C GLY A 222 21.91 9.08 4.11
N VAL A 223 21.02 9.34 5.06
CA VAL A 223 19.56 9.29 4.86
C VAL A 223 18.93 10.65 4.60
N GLU A 224 19.64 11.72 4.89
CA GLU A 224 19.19 13.08 4.64
C GLU A 224 19.73 13.61 3.31
N PHE A 225 18.94 14.39 2.61
CA PHE A 225 19.36 15.09 1.40
C PHE A 225 18.85 16.54 1.41
N GLY A 226 19.43 17.39 0.54
CA GLY A 226 19.08 18.81 0.47
C GLY A 226 17.65 19.04 0.01
N PRO A 227 17.07 20.20 0.36
CA PRO A 227 15.72 20.54 -0.06
C PRO A 227 15.64 20.70 -1.59
N VAL A 228 14.57 20.16 -2.17
CA VAL A 228 14.25 20.31 -3.59
C VAL A 228 12.93 21.04 -3.71
N ASP A 229 12.89 22.10 -4.51
CA ASP A 229 11.64 22.75 -4.88
C ASP A 229 10.96 21.94 -6.01
N PHE A 230 10.10 21.01 -5.63
CA PHE A 230 9.39 20.13 -6.56
C PHE A 230 8.38 20.88 -7.44
N LYS A 231 7.91 22.06 -7.01
CA LYS A 231 7.06 22.91 -7.85
C LYS A 231 7.85 23.48 -9.02
N VAL A 232 9.00 24.09 -8.73
CA VAL A 232 9.90 24.61 -9.77
C VAL A 232 10.40 23.47 -10.67
N TYR A 233 10.67 22.30 -10.08
CA TYR A 233 11.08 21.11 -10.83
C TYR A 233 9.99 20.69 -11.83
N ALA A 234 8.73 20.61 -11.39
CA ALA A 234 7.60 20.28 -12.26
C ALA A 234 7.43 21.30 -13.40
N ASP A 235 7.48 22.60 -13.06
CA ASP A 235 7.35 23.69 -14.03
C ASP A 235 8.44 23.62 -15.11
N ALA A 236 9.68 23.20 -14.77
CA ALA A 236 10.79 23.05 -15.70
C ALA A 236 10.53 21.96 -16.77
N PHE A 237 9.70 20.97 -16.50
CA PHE A 237 9.24 19.95 -17.45
C PHE A 237 7.93 20.33 -18.17
N GLY A 238 7.33 21.47 -17.83
CA GLY A 238 6.03 21.90 -18.37
C GLY A 238 4.82 21.23 -17.68
N ALA A 239 5.04 20.55 -16.56
CA ALA A 239 3.97 20.07 -15.68
C ALA A 239 3.50 21.19 -14.76
N LYS A 240 2.33 21.03 -14.14
CA LYS A 240 1.82 22.02 -13.15
C LYS A 240 2.15 21.52 -11.74
N GLY A 241 3.00 22.27 -11.03
CA GLY A 241 3.36 21.99 -9.65
C GLY A 241 2.54 22.81 -8.66
N PHE A 242 2.13 22.18 -7.56
CA PHE A 242 1.44 22.82 -6.44
C PHE A 242 2.13 22.42 -5.13
N ALA A 243 2.33 23.38 -4.23
CA ALA A 243 2.74 23.08 -2.86
C ALA A 243 1.49 23.06 -1.97
N VAL A 244 1.38 22.02 -1.13
CA VAL A 244 0.29 21.87 -0.16
C VAL A 244 0.86 22.12 1.22
N GLU A 245 0.44 23.23 1.85
CA GLU A 245 0.96 23.71 3.14
C GLU A 245 -0.10 23.69 4.25
N SER A 246 -1.35 23.41 3.91
CA SER A 246 -2.45 23.32 4.87
C SER A 246 -3.38 22.15 4.57
N ALA A 247 -4.24 21.85 5.52
CA ALA A 247 -5.24 20.78 5.40
C ALA A 247 -6.55 21.25 4.75
N ASP A 248 -6.68 22.55 4.48
CA ASP A 248 -7.87 23.20 3.92
C ASP A 248 -7.79 23.30 2.40
#